data_99223dd5411d6dacba3ae832abc3ddf5
#
_entry.id   99223dd5411d6dacba3ae832abc3ddf5
#
_cell.length_a   1.000
_cell.length_b   1.000
_cell.length_c   1.000
_cell.angle_alpha   90.00
_cell.angle_beta   90.00
_cell.angle_gamma   90.00
#
_symmetry.space_group_name_H-M   'P 1'
#
loop_
_entity.id
_entity.type
_entity.pdbx_description
1 polymer ?
#
loop_
_entity_poly.entity_id
_entity_poly.type
_entity_poly.pdbx_seq_one_letter_code
_entity_poly.pdbx_strand_id
1 'polypeptide(L)'
;MFQLTTWVDKDGELTLKGRQASQVLVCAYLLCLVLLCWTPQYGLVEGVETPGIQHFGRVVVLLTPFNSLTNFYQLDSLKEIVFVLGQNVTNIFLLSPLILGLLALYPRFRSWQRVLLATFIMSLTIEVGQVILDLLIDANRVFELDDLWTNTLGGLVALGVYRLLVKLIQTHSKE
;
A
#
# COMPACT_ATOMS: atom_id res chain seq x y z
N MET A 1 -7.92 24.18 18.84
CA MET A 1 -8.17 22.86 19.44
C MET A 1 -9.17 22.12 18.56
N PHE A 2 -8.74 21.20 17.70
CA PHE A 2 -9.66 20.42 16.85
C PHE A 2 -10.53 19.59 17.77
N GLN A 3 -11.85 19.71 17.67
CA GLN A 3 -12.78 18.91 18.47
C GLN A 3 -12.79 17.48 17.92
N LEU A 4 -11.85 16.64 18.37
CA LEU A 4 -11.80 15.20 18.06
C LEU A 4 -13.15 14.52 18.31
N THR A 5 -13.91 14.99 19.32
CA THR A 5 -15.25 14.53 19.67
C THR A 5 -16.30 14.62 18.56
N THR A 6 -16.05 15.39 17.49
CA THR A 6 -16.95 15.46 16.33
C THR A 6 -16.84 14.22 15.42
N TRP A 7 -15.65 13.62 15.34
CA TRP A 7 -15.33 12.56 14.38
C TRP A 7 -15.14 11.19 15.05
N VAL A 8 -14.64 11.20 16.29
CA VAL A 8 -14.31 9.99 17.05
C VAL A 8 -14.84 10.18 18.48
N ASP A 9 -15.43 9.14 19.06
CA ASP A 9 -15.90 9.13 20.43
C ASP A 9 -14.77 8.83 21.44
N LYS A 10 -15.11 8.77 22.74
CA LYS A 10 -14.15 8.53 23.83
C LYS A 10 -13.53 7.13 23.79
N ASP A 11 -14.19 6.19 23.14
CA ASP A 11 -13.71 4.81 23.00
C ASP A 11 -12.82 4.62 21.77
N GLY A 12 -12.68 5.66 20.95
CA GLY A 12 -11.90 5.63 19.70
C GLY A 12 -12.72 5.10 18.52
N GLU A 13 -14.05 5.00 18.66
CA GLU A 13 -14.93 4.61 17.56
C GLU A 13 -15.42 5.83 16.77
N LEU A 14 -15.70 5.62 15.48
CA LEU A 14 -16.19 6.70 14.61
C LEU A 14 -17.61 7.09 14.97
N THR A 15 -17.86 8.40 15.16
CA THR A 15 -19.22 8.96 15.19
C THR A 15 -19.90 8.80 13.82
N LEU A 16 -21.19 9.10 13.71
CA LEU A 16 -21.88 9.08 12.41
C LEU A 16 -21.20 9.96 11.36
N LYS A 17 -20.82 11.18 11.74
CA LYS A 17 -20.09 12.11 10.86
C LYS A 17 -18.70 11.59 10.50
N GLY A 18 -17.98 11.04 11.48
CA GLY A 18 -16.68 10.40 11.27
C GLY A 18 -16.77 9.25 10.30
N ARG A 19 -17.81 8.42 10.43
CA ARG A 19 -18.04 7.27 9.54
C ARG A 19 -18.32 7.71 8.09
N GLN A 20 -19.17 8.71 7.89
CA GLN A 20 -19.44 9.26 6.56
C GLN A 20 -18.18 9.84 5.91
N ALA A 21 -17.41 10.66 6.64
CA ALA A 21 -16.17 11.23 6.15
C ALA A 21 -15.15 10.12 5.81
N SER A 22 -14.98 9.13 6.68
CA SER A 22 -14.08 8.00 6.43
C SER A 22 -14.48 7.19 5.20
N GLN A 23 -15.78 6.98 4.97
CA GLN A 23 -16.28 6.32 3.75
C GLN A 23 -15.90 7.10 2.49
N VAL A 24 -16.11 8.42 2.48
CA VAL A 24 -15.74 9.29 1.35
C VAL A 24 -14.22 9.23 1.10
N LEU A 25 -13.41 9.33 2.16
CA LEU A 25 -11.95 9.25 2.05
C LEU A 25 -11.48 7.89 1.52
N VAL A 26 -12.06 6.79 1.99
CA VAL A 26 -11.76 5.44 1.49
C VAL A 26 -12.10 5.31 0.01
N CYS A 27 -13.28 5.80 -0.42
CA CYS A 27 -13.67 5.75 -1.83
C CYS A 27 -12.74 6.63 -2.70
N ALA A 28 -12.40 7.84 -2.24
CA ALA A 28 -11.47 8.72 -2.95
C ALA A 28 -10.07 8.08 -3.05
N TYR A 29 -9.60 7.46 -1.97
CA TYR A 29 -8.29 6.79 -1.96
C TYR A 29 -8.27 5.55 -2.86
N LEU A 30 -9.36 4.77 -2.89
CA LEU A 30 -9.49 3.66 -3.85
C LEU A 30 -9.37 4.14 -5.30
N LEU A 31 -10.00 5.26 -5.64
CA LEU A 31 -9.86 5.87 -6.96
C LEU A 31 -8.40 6.28 -7.23
N CYS A 32 -7.73 6.90 -6.26
CA CYS A 32 -6.32 7.22 -6.37
C CYS A 32 -5.46 5.97 -6.61
N LEU A 33 -5.71 4.87 -5.88
CA LEU A 33 -4.99 3.61 -6.08
C LEU A 33 -5.19 3.04 -7.48
N VAL A 34 -6.42 3.05 -7.99
CA VAL A 34 -6.71 2.62 -9.38
C VAL A 34 -5.90 3.44 -10.37
N LEU A 35 -5.90 4.76 -10.22
CA LEU A 35 -5.13 5.65 -11.10
C LEU A 35 -3.62 5.44 -10.97
N LEU A 36 -3.09 5.28 -9.77
CA LEU A 36 -1.67 5.08 -9.53
C LEU A 36 -1.17 3.73 -10.03
N CYS A 37 -1.92 2.66 -9.73
CA CYS A 37 -1.46 1.29 -9.99
C CYS A 37 -1.76 0.82 -11.41
N TRP A 38 -2.82 1.34 -12.06
CA TRP A 38 -3.31 0.81 -13.34
C TRP A 38 -3.26 1.82 -14.49
N THR A 39 -2.76 3.03 -14.30
CA THR A 39 -2.48 3.93 -15.44
C THR A 39 -1.20 3.48 -16.13
N PRO A 40 -1.16 3.42 -17.47
CA PRO A 40 0.05 3.08 -18.23
C PRO A 40 1.23 3.97 -17.87
N GLN A 41 2.42 3.38 -17.77
CA GLN A 41 3.67 4.10 -17.52
C GLN A 41 4.46 4.29 -18.82
N TYR A 42 4.35 5.48 -19.40
CA TYR A 42 5.18 5.88 -20.53
C TYR A 42 6.38 6.69 -20.03
N GLY A 43 7.56 6.14 -20.20
CA GLY A 43 8.81 6.74 -19.78
C GLY A 43 9.32 6.16 -18.47
N LEU A 44 10.10 5.10 -18.60
CA LEU A 44 10.97 4.62 -17.53
C LEU A 44 11.92 5.73 -17.12
N VAL A 45 12.29 5.78 -15.86
CA VAL A 45 13.35 6.68 -15.38
C VAL A 45 14.64 6.24 -16.09
N GLU A 46 15.07 7.02 -17.09
CA GLU A 46 16.26 6.70 -17.87
C GLU A 46 17.47 6.46 -16.94
N GLY A 47 18.18 5.37 -17.20
CA GLY A 47 19.41 5.01 -16.48
C GLY A 47 19.20 4.38 -15.11
N VAL A 48 18.05 3.77 -14.84
CA VAL A 48 17.84 2.88 -13.70
C VAL A 48 17.44 1.51 -14.22
N GLU A 49 18.35 0.56 -14.14
CA GLU A 49 18.07 -0.85 -14.43
C GLU A 49 17.84 -1.59 -13.13
N THR A 50 16.69 -2.28 -13.01
CA THR A 50 16.41 -3.14 -11.86
C THR A 50 16.97 -4.53 -12.15
N PRO A 51 17.95 -5.03 -11.37
CA PRO A 51 18.51 -6.37 -11.59
C PRO A 51 17.43 -7.45 -11.50
N GLY A 52 17.49 -8.43 -12.41
CA GLY A 52 16.60 -9.61 -12.37
C GLY A 52 15.27 -9.45 -13.12
N ILE A 53 15.02 -8.32 -13.80
CA ILE A 53 13.85 -8.15 -14.66
C ILE A 53 13.87 -9.17 -15.81
N GLN A 54 12.70 -9.75 -16.07
CA GLN A 54 12.47 -10.72 -17.14
C GLN A 54 11.32 -10.23 -18.04
N HIS A 55 11.50 -10.38 -19.37
CA HIS A 55 10.54 -9.97 -20.37
C HIS A 55 9.90 -11.18 -21.06
N PHE A 56 8.57 -11.28 -21.06
CA PHE A 56 7.80 -12.29 -21.74
C PHE A 56 6.80 -11.61 -22.71
N GLY A 57 7.32 -11.23 -23.89
CA GLY A 57 6.56 -10.42 -24.83
C GLY A 57 6.27 -9.03 -24.24
N ARG A 58 4.98 -8.72 -24.00
CA ARG A 58 4.54 -7.47 -23.38
C ARG A 58 4.63 -7.50 -21.85
N VAL A 59 4.66 -8.68 -21.26
CA VAL A 59 4.65 -8.83 -19.82
C VAL A 59 6.05 -8.71 -19.29
N VAL A 60 6.24 -7.84 -18.30
CA VAL A 60 7.50 -7.63 -17.60
C VAL A 60 7.33 -8.09 -16.16
N VAL A 61 8.25 -8.93 -15.67
CA VAL A 61 8.17 -9.50 -14.33
C VAL A 61 9.50 -9.44 -13.59
N LEU A 62 9.42 -9.32 -12.28
CA LEU A 62 10.53 -9.44 -11.35
C LEU A 62 10.17 -10.50 -10.30
N LEU A 63 10.54 -11.75 -10.57
CA LEU A 63 10.13 -12.91 -9.77
C LEU A 63 11.14 -13.31 -8.69
N THR A 64 12.28 -12.64 -8.59
CA THR A 64 13.28 -12.92 -7.56
C THR A 64 12.73 -12.49 -6.19
N PRO A 65 12.51 -13.42 -5.24
CA PRO A 65 12.03 -13.04 -3.91
C PRO A 65 13.09 -12.19 -3.19
N PHE A 66 12.62 -11.12 -2.53
CA PHE A 66 13.50 -10.17 -1.83
C PHE A 66 14.58 -9.58 -2.74
N ASN A 67 14.24 -9.35 -4.01
CA ASN A 67 15.17 -8.85 -5.02
C ASN A 67 15.93 -7.60 -4.54
N SER A 68 15.20 -6.68 -3.93
CA SER A 68 15.75 -5.43 -3.38
C SER A 68 16.79 -5.66 -2.27
N LEU A 69 16.81 -6.83 -1.63
CA LEU A 69 17.78 -7.20 -0.59
C LEU A 69 18.89 -8.09 -1.16
N THR A 70 18.51 -9.11 -1.96
CA THR A 70 19.44 -10.11 -2.49
C THR A 70 20.36 -9.56 -3.57
N ASN A 71 19.86 -8.62 -4.38
CA ASN A 71 20.61 -8.00 -5.46
C ASN A 71 21.09 -6.58 -5.14
N PHE A 72 21.02 -6.16 -3.88
CA PHE A 72 21.47 -4.86 -3.42
C PHE A 72 22.91 -4.53 -3.80
N TYR A 73 23.79 -5.56 -3.80
CA TYR A 73 25.19 -5.42 -4.17
C TYR A 73 25.43 -5.15 -5.67
N GLN A 74 24.41 -5.29 -6.52
CA GLN A 74 24.49 -5.00 -7.95
C GLN A 74 24.09 -3.55 -8.27
N LEU A 75 23.68 -2.77 -7.26
CA LEU A 75 23.32 -1.36 -7.43
C LEU A 75 24.61 -0.52 -7.38
N ASP A 76 25.03 -0.01 -8.52
CA ASP A 76 26.32 0.67 -8.67
C ASP A 76 26.24 2.16 -8.37
N SER A 77 25.04 2.74 -8.33
CA SER A 77 24.85 4.16 -8.12
C SER A 77 23.97 4.49 -6.91
N LEU A 78 24.25 5.62 -6.26
CA LEU A 78 23.37 6.15 -5.19
C LEU A 78 21.93 6.39 -5.70
N LYS A 79 21.79 6.76 -6.99
CA LYS A 79 20.47 6.96 -7.62
C LYS A 79 19.67 5.68 -7.64
N GLU A 80 20.25 4.55 -8.02
CA GLU A 80 19.60 3.22 -8.02
C GLU A 80 19.21 2.79 -6.61
N ILE A 81 20.14 2.95 -5.65
CA ILE A 81 19.88 2.61 -4.25
C ILE A 81 18.69 3.41 -3.71
N VAL A 82 18.68 4.73 -3.92
CA VAL A 82 17.57 5.60 -3.46
C VAL A 82 16.27 5.24 -4.16
N PHE A 83 16.32 4.91 -5.44
CA PHE A 83 15.14 4.50 -6.21
C PHE A 83 14.55 3.20 -5.68
N VAL A 84 15.33 2.14 -5.55
CA VAL A 84 14.89 0.82 -5.07
C VAL A 84 14.37 0.88 -3.64
N LEU A 85 15.10 1.55 -2.73
CA LEU A 85 14.63 1.73 -1.35
C LEU A 85 13.37 2.59 -1.29
N GLY A 86 13.30 3.66 -2.08
CA GLY A 86 12.14 4.54 -2.19
C GLY A 86 10.91 3.80 -2.68
N GLN A 87 11.04 2.93 -3.67
CA GLN A 87 9.97 2.09 -4.19
C GLN A 87 9.42 1.15 -3.12
N ASN A 88 10.29 0.42 -2.42
CA ASN A 88 9.87 -0.47 -1.32
C ASN A 88 9.15 0.29 -0.19
N VAL A 89 9.68 1.45 0.21
CA VAL A 89 9.05 2.30 1.23
C VAL A 89 7.69 2.79 0.74
N THR A 90 7.60 3.24 -0.51
CA THR A 90 6.33 3.69 -1.11
C THR A 90 5.30 2.56 -1.12
N ASN A 91 5.69 1.34 -1.47
CA ASN A 91 4.81 0.18 -1.47
C ASN A 91 4.32 -0.20 -0.06
N ILE A 92 5.19 -0.13 0.96
CA ILE A 92 4.75 -0.32 2.36
C ILE A 92 3.64 0.68 2.72
N PHE A 93 3.72 1.92 2.26
CA PHE A 93 2.71 2.94 2.57
C PHE A 93 1.54 2.98 1.59
N LEU A 94 1.63 2.32 0.44
CA LEU A 94 0.63 2.38 -0.64
C LEU A 94 -0.75 1.91 -0.17
N LEU A 95 -0.86 0.80 0.52
CA LEU A 95 -2.15 0.29 1.03
C LEU A 95 -2.47 0.76 2.45
N SER A 96 -1.52 1.36 3.17
CA SER A 96 -1.70 1.73 4.58
C SER A 96 -2.88 2.68 4.82
N PRO A 97 -3.12 3.76 4.05
CA PRO A 97 -4.28 4.65 4.26
C PRO A 97 -5.62 3.94 4.03
N LEU A 98 -5.70 3.06 3.03
CA LEU A 98 -6.89 2.26 2.77
C LEU A 98 -7.20 1.33 3.95
N ILE A 99 -6.18 0.63 4.43
CA ILE A 99 -6.32 -0.29 5.57
C ILE A 99 -6.70 0.47 6.84
N LEU A 100 -6.11 1.64 7.11
CA LEU A 100 -6.51 2.51 8.24
C LEU A 100 -7.99 2.88 8.16
N GLY A 101 -8.48 3.28 7.00
CA GLY A 101 -9.90 3.57 6.79
C GLY A 101 -10.80 2.35 7.03
N LEU A 102 -10.41 1.17 6.55
CA LEU A 102 -11.16 -0.08 6.77
C LEU A 102 -11.17 -0.52 8.24
N LEU A 103 -10.05 -0.34 8.97
CA LEU A 103 -9.96 -0.63 10.41
C LEU A 103 -10.88 0.28 11.23
N ALA A 104 -10.96 1.57 10.85
CA ALA A 104 -11.84 2.52 11.50
C ALA A 104 -13.32 2.21 11.20
N LEU A 105 -13.66 1.86 9.96
CA LEU A 105 -15.04 1.61 9.53
C LEU A 105 -15.59 0.26 9.99
N TYR A 106 -14.74 -0.78 10.06
CA TYR A 106 -15.18 -2.16 10.25
C TYR A 106 -14.41 -2.87 11.36
N PRO A 107 -14.95 -2.97 12.58
CA PRO A 107 -14.30 -3.64 13.71
C PRO A 107 -13.84 -5.08 13.42
N ARG A 108 -14.55 -5.78 12.55
CA ARG A 108 -14.19 -7.14 12.13
C ARG A 108 -12.82 -7.23 11.45
N PHE A 109 -12.31 -6.16 10.88
CA PHE A 109 -10.97 -6.14 10.25
C PHE A 109 -9.81 -5.97 11.24
N ARG A 110 -10.06 -5.67 12.52
CA ARG A 110 -9.04 -5.33 13.51
C ARG A 110 -8.19 -6.51 14.02
N SER A 111 -8.28 -7.69 13.39
CA SER A 111 -7.40 -8.83 13.68
C SER A 111 -6.23 -8.87 12.70
N TRP A 112 -5.04 -9.21 13.17
CA TRP A 112 -3.83 -9.21 12.34
C TRP A 112 -3.92 -10.19 11.17
N GLN A 113 -4.57 -11.36 11.36
CA GLN A 113 -4.74 -12.34 10.28
C GLN A 113 -5.63 -11.80 9.15
N ARG A 114 -6.72 -11.09 9.50
CA ARG A 114 -7.63 -10.51 8.50
C ARG A 114 -6.99 -9.36 7.76
N VAL A 115 -6.21 -8.52 8.47
CA VAL A 115 -5.44 -7.45 7.84
C VAL A 115 -4.43 -8.04 6.86
N LEU A 116 -3.64 -9.01 7.30
CA LEU A 116 -2.63 -9.66 6.48
C LEU A 116 -3.24 -10.29 5.22
N LEU A 117 -4.31 -11.08 5.39
CA LEU A 117 -4.99 -11.72 4.26
C LEU A 117 -5.60 -10.69 3.30
N ALA A 118 -6.30 -9.68 3.84
CA ALA A 118 -6.94 -8.66 3.01
C ALA A 118 -5.90 -7.84 2.23
N THR A 119 -4.81 -7.43 2.89
CA THR A 119 -3.76 -6.63 2.24
C THR A 119 -3.02 -7.46 1.19
N PHE A 120 -2.74 -8.74 1.48
CA PHE A 120 -2.15 -9.64 0.50
C PHE A 120 -3.03 -9.83 -0.74
N ILE A 121 -4.35 -10.05 -0.55
CA ILE A 121 -5.30 -10.19 -1.67
C ILE A 121 -5.36 -8.88 -2.48
N MET A 122 -5.38 -7.71 -1.82
CA MET A 122 -5.38 -6.42 -2.50
C MET A 122 -4.10 -6.22 -3.31
N SER A 123 -2.93 -6.52 -2.74
CA SER A 123 -1.66 -6.46 -3.45
C SER A 123 -1.63 -7.39 -4.66
N LEU A 124 -2.02 -8.64 -4.48
CA LEU A 124 -2.10 -9.61 -5.58
C LEU A 124 -3.07 -9.14 -6.69
N THR A 125 -4.18 -8.49 -6.31
CA THR A 125 -5.13 -7.93 -7.29
C THR A 125 -4.50 -6.81 -8.09
N ILE A 126 -3.69 -5.96 -7.47
CA ILE A 126 -2.94 -4.90 -8.15
C ILE A 126 -1.98 -5.52 -9.16
N GLU A 127 -1.14 -6.45 -8.72
CA GLU A 127 -0.12 -7.09 -9.54
C GLU A 127 -0.70 -7.86 -10.74
N VAL A 128 -1.74 -8.68 -10.49
CA VAL A 128 -2.44 -9.40 -11.57
C VAL A 128 -3.12 -8.42 -12.54
N GLY A 129 -3.70 -7.33 -12.01
CA GLY A 129 -4.30 -6.28 -12.83
C GLY A 129 -3.27 -5.61 -13.75
N GLN A 130 -2.05 -5.39 -13.30
CA GLN A 130 -0.95 -4.84 -14.10
C GLN A 130 -0.56 -5.78 -15.24
N VAL A 131 -0.40 -7.08 -14.96
CA VAL A 131 -0.15 -8.10 -16.00
C VAL A 131 -1.26 -8.12 -17.06
N ILE A 132 -2.53 -8.03 -16.63
CA ILE A 132 -3.66 -7.98 -17.57
C ILE A 132 -3.60 -6.73 -18.45
N LEU A 133 -3.25 -5.58 -17.88
CA LEU A 133 -3.12 -4.33 -18.63
C LEU A 133 -1.95 -4.38 -19.62
N ASP A 134 -0.84 -4.99 -19.27
CA ASP A 134 0.27 -5.19 -20.18
C ASP A 134 -0.15 -6.04 -21.39
N LEU A 135 -0.85 -7.12 -21.14
CA LEU A 135 -1.34 -8.00 -22.21
C LEU A 135 -2.33 -7.28 -23.15
N LEU A 136 -3.23 -6.45 -22.59
CA LEU A 136 -4.30 -5.81 -23.34
C LEU A 136 -3.85 -4.54 -24.08
N ILE A 137 -3.11 -3.66 -23.40
CA ILE A 137 -2.84 -2.30 -23.89
C ILE A 137 -1.37 -1.90 -23.83
N ASP A 138 -0.46 -2.83 -23.50
CA ASP A 138 0.98 -2.54 -23.35
C ASP A 138 1.24 -1.41 -22.33
N ALA A 139 0.69 -1.59 -21.13
CA ALA A 139 0.70 -0.55 -20.10
C ALA A 139 2.08 -0.27 -19.51
N ASN A 140 3.08 -1.08 -19.89
CA ASN A 140 4.47 -0.99 -19.43
C ASN A 140 4.60 -0.99 -17.91
N ARG A 141 3.93 -1.97 -17.27
CA ARG A 141 4.01 -2.23 -15.83
C ARG A 141 4.90 -3.42 -15.56
N VAL A 142 5.48 -3.47 -14.37
CA VAL A 142 6.29 -4.61 -13.93
C VAL A 142 5.54 -5.32 -12.81
N PHE A 143 5.27 -6.62 -13.00
CA PHE A 143 4.83 -7.48 -11.90
C PHE A 143 6.01 -7.74 -10.97
N GLU A 144 5.95 -7.28 -9.74
CA GLU A 144 7.02 -7.45 -8.76
C GLU A 144 6.59 -8.34 -7.60
N LEU A 145 7.30 -9.47 -7.41
CA LEU A 145 7.02 -10.37 -6.28
C LEU A 145 7.25 -9.66 -4.93
N ASP A 146 8.19 -8.72 -4.88
CA ASP A 146 8.49 -7.96 -3.67
C ASP A 146 7.33 -7.04 -3.25
N ASP A 147 6.50 -6.59 -4.18
CA ASP A 147 5.33 -5.76 -3.88
C ASP A 147 4.27 -6.52 -3.06
N LEU A 148 4.18 -7.83 -3.24
CA LEU A 148 3.23 -8.63 -2.45
C LEU A 148 3.55 -8.59 -0.95
N TRP A 149 4.81 -8.70 -0.56
CA TRP A 149 5.16 -8.68 0.86
C TRP A 149 5.31 -7.26 1.41
N THR A 150 5.83 -6.29 0.63
CA THR A 150 5.97 -4.89 1.07
C THR A 150 4.60 -4.25 1.32
N ASN A 151 3.67 -4.40 0.40
CA ASN A 151 2.28 -3.95 0.58
C ASN A 151 1.61 -4.65 1.76
N THR A 152 1.83 -5.97 1.93
CA THR A 152 1.27 -6.74 3.05
C THR A 152 1.82 -6.26 4.40
N LEU A 153 3.11 -5.95 4.47
CA LEU A 153 3.74 -5.36 5.65
C LEU A 153 3.10 -4.00 5.97
N GLY A 154 2.81 -3.19 4.96
CA GLY A 154 2.10 -1.92 5.11
C GLY A 154 0.75 -2.05 5.81
N GLY A 155 0.01 -3.12 5.56
CA GLY A 155 -1.22 -3.43 6.27
C GLY A 155 -1.01 -3.65 7.78
N LEU A 156 0.07 -4.35 8.16
CA LEU A 156 0.43 -4.54 9.57
C LEU A 156 0.88 -3.23 10.23
N VAL A 157 1.62 -2.40 9.52
CA VAL A 157 1.97 -1.04 9.96
C VAL A 157 0.72 -0.23 10.23
N ALA A 158 -0.26 -0.24 9.30
CA ALA A 158 -1.54 0.43 9.47
C ALA A 158 -2.30 -0.06 10.72
N LEU A 159 -2.31 -1.38 10.97
CA LEU A 159 -2.92 -1.93 12.19
C LEU A 159 -2.22 -1.43 13.46
N GLY A 160 -0.91 -1.37 13.46
CA GLY A 160 -0.12 -0.83 14.58
C GLY A 160 -0.45 0.64 14.84
N VAL A 161 -0.46 1.46 13.79
CA VAL A 161 -0.83 2.88 13.85
C VAL A 161 -2.27 3.05 14.36
N TYR A 162 -3.23 2.28 13.82
CA TYR A 162 -4.63 2.32 14.27
C TYR A 162 -4.74 2.06 15.78
N ARG A 163 -4.10 0.98 16.28
CA ARG A 163 -4.13 0.62 17.71
C ARG A 163 -3.50 1.71 18.59
N LEU A 164 -2.41 2.31 18.12
CA LEU A 164 -1.76 3.41 18.82
C LEU A 164 -2.70 4.63 18.90
N LEU A 165 -3.33 5.02 17.80
CA LEU A 165 -4.28 6.15 17.77
C LEU A 165 -5.45 5.93 18.71
N VAL A 166 -6.08 4.75 18.70
CA VAL A 166 -7.18 4.41 19.62
C VAL A 166 -6.72 4.49 21.08
N LYS A 167 -5.55 3.95 21.39
CA LYS A 167 -4.99 4.02 22.76
C LYS A 167 -4.75 5.47 23.21
N LEU A 168 -4.20 6.32 22.36
CA LEU A 168 -3.98 7.74 22.67
C LEU A 168 -5.29 8.48 22.94
N ILE A 169 -6.33 8.25 22.13
CA ILE A 169 -7.67 8.83 22.32
C ILE A 169 -8.25 8.42 23.66
N GLN A 170 -8.20 7.12 23.99
CA GLN A 170 -8.74 6.58 25.25
C GLN A 170 -7.99 7.10 26.48
N THR A 171 -6.67 7.34 26.37
CA THR A 171 -5.87 7.92 27.47
C THR A 171 -6.25 9.38 27.72
N HIS A 172 -6.36 10.20 26.66
CA HIS A 172 -6.75 11.61 26.76
C HIS A 172 -8.21 11.82 27.21
N SER A 173 -9.07 10.83 27.04
CA SER A 173 -10.47 10.91 27.47
C SER A 173 -10.67 10.62 28.96
N LYS A 174 -9.63 10.16 29.64
CA LYS A 174 -9.66 9.84 31.09
C LYS A 174 -9.07 10.95 31.97
N GLU A 175 -8.39 11.91 31.37
CA GLU A 175 -7.90 13.13 32.00
C GLU A 175 -8.97 14.24 31.94
#